data_7b8bf3c2e089d52a3fa6f9c900ee8342
#
_entry.id   7b8bf3c2e089d52a3fa6f9c900ee8342
#
_cell.length_a   1.000
_cell.length_b   1.000
_cell.length_c   1.000
_cell.angle_alpha   90.00
_cell.angle_beta   90.00
_cell.angle_gamma   90.00
#
_symmetry.space_group_name_H-M   'P 1'
#
loop_
_entity.id
_entity.type
_entity.pdbx_description
1 polymer ?
#
loop_
_entity_poly.entity_id
_entity_poly.type
_entity_poly.pdbx_seq_one_letter_code
_entity_poly.pdbx_strand_id
1 'polypeptide(L)'
;MRRVVVIGLGIFGFNIVKELYESGFEVIAVDKEKEAVQRARDCSTKAILADGTDREIMETIGVQEDDVVIISFGEDLAAATLITLHLRQMKVKTIIVKAPNEEHKLILEKVGATEVMIPEKEVAHKVAKGLISPNVIDYLPLSDDYMIFEMAPPNSFLGKTIAQLQLRSRYHIEVIAIRDIVSDKIQMVPKADFIIKDGEILVVIGKEKDIRSIK
;
A
#
# COMPACT_ATOMS: atom_id res chain seq x y z
N MET A 1 -7.15 -18.48 -11.58
CA MET A 1 -7.26 -17.56 -10.44
C MET A 1 -5.91 -17.57 -9.73
N ARG A 2 -5.41 -16.43 -9.31
CA ARG A 2 -4.12 -16.39 -8.60
C ARG A 2 -4.37 -16.78 -7.14
N ARG A 3 -3.66 -17.78 -6.63
CA ARG A 3 -3.80 -18.26 -5.27
C ARG A 3 -2.83 -17.49 -4.37
N VAL A 4 -3.33 -17.08 -3.19
CA VAL A 4 -2.55 -16.33 -2.19
C VAL A 4 -2.58 -17.10 -0.88
N VAL A 5 -1.42 -17.31 -0.27
CA VAL A 5 -1.27 -17.92 1.05
C VAL A 5 -0.81 -16.85 2.01
N VAL A 6 -1.57 -16.60 3.07
CA VAL A 6 -1.22 -15.62 4.10
C VAL A 6 -0.89 -16.35 5.40
N ILE A 7 0.33 -16.17 5.89
CA ILE A 7 0.84 -16.80 7.08
C ILE A 7 1.02 -15.75 8.18
N GLY A 8 0.25 -15.90 9.27
CA GLY A 8 0.11 -14.89 10.31
C GLY A 8 -1.13 -14.02 10.10
N LEU A 9 -2.12 -14.18 10.97
CA LEU A 9 -3.43 -13.51 10.90
C LEU A 9 -3.60 -12.46 12.00
N GLY A 10 -2.51 -11.75 12.30
CA GLY A 10 -2.56 -10.51 13.07
C GLY A 10 -3.35 -9.44 12.32
N ILE A 11 -3.36 -8.20 12.81
CA ILE A 11 -4.14 -7.10 12.20
C ILE A 11 -3.83 -6.97 10.71
N PHE A 12 -2.56 -6.94 10.33
CA PHE A 12 -2.13 -6.74 8.93
C PHE A 12 -2.53 -7.92 8.05
N GLY A 13 -2.16 -9.16 8.43
CA GLY A 13 -2.45 -10.35 7.64
C GLY A 13 -3.94 -10.62 7.49
N PHE A 14 -4.73 -10.41 8.54
CA PHE A 14 -6.18 -10.56 8.50
C PHE A 14 -6.85 -9.59 7.52
N ASN A 15 -6.44 -8.30 7.52
CA ASN A 15 -6.98 -7.34 6.57
C ASN A 15 -6.62 -7.68 5.13
N ILE A 16 -5.39 -8.15 4.87
CA ILE A 16 -5.01 -8.62 3.52
C ILE A 16 -5.87 -9.80 3.09
N VAL A 17 -6.09 -10.79 3.97
CA VAL A 17 -6.96 -11.94 3.69
C VAL A 17 -8.34 -11.47 3.25
N LYS A 18 -8.95 -10.58 4.02
CA LYS A 18 -10.29 -10.05 3.75
C LYS A 18 -10.38 -9.34 2.41
N GLU A 19 -9.51 -8.38 2.15
CA GLU A 19 -9.50 -7.59 0.91
C GLU A 19 -9.30 -8.46 -0.33
N LEU A 20 -8.38 -9.43 -0.27
CA LEU A 20 -8.12 -10.33 -1.38
C LEU A 20 -9.30 -11.28 -1.62
N TYR A 21 -9.91 -11.81 -0.56
CA TYR A 21 -11.07 -12.69 -0.68
C TYR A 21 -12.29 -11.96 -1.27
N GLU A 22 -12.58 -10.75 -0.79
CA GLU A 22 -13.65 -9.89 -1.33
C GLU A 22 -13.38 -9.51 -2.81
N SER A 23 -12.11 -9.43 -3.21
CA SER A 23 -11.69 -9.22 -4.60
C SER A 23 -11.70 -10.49 -5.46
N GLY A 24 -12.14 -11.63 -4.93
CA GLY A 24 -12.32 -12.88 -5.67
C GLY A 24 -11.05 -13.73 -5.85
N PHE A 25 -10.00 -13.50 -5.05
CA PHE A 25 -8.83 -14.37 -5.03
C PHE A 25 -9.12 -15.68 -4.27
N GLU A 26 -8.38 -16.74 -4.60
CA GLU A 26 -8.30 -17.93 -3.77
C GLU A 26 -7.32 -17.65 -2.63
N VAL A 27 -7.83 -17.54 -1.38
CA VAL A 27 -7.02 -17.17 -0.23
C VAL A 27 -6.95 -18.30 0.78
N ILE A 28 -5.73 -18.74 1.10
CA ILE A 28 -5.45 -19.67 2.18
C ILE A 28 -4.86 -18.89 3.35
N ALA A 29 -5.55 -18.90 4.47
CA ALA A 29 -5.16 -18.20 5.70
C ALA A 29 -4.60 -19.18 6.72
N VAL A 30 -3.38 -18.94 7.22
CA VAL A 30 -2.67 -19.84 8.14
C VAL A 30 -2.24 -19.09 9.39
N ASP A 31 -2.57 -19.63 10.55
CA ASP A 31 -2.09 -19.11 11.85
C ASP A 31 -2.03 -20.23 12.88
N LYS A 32 -1.17 -20.11 13.88
CA LYS A 32 -1.08 -21.01 15.03
C LYS A 32 -2.12 -20.72 16.10
N GLU A 33 -2.72 -19.54 16.08
CA GLU A 33 -3.70 -19.11 17.05
C GLU A 33 -5.12 -19.43 16.57
N LYS A 34 -5.84 -20.26 17.34
CA LYS A 34 -7.18 -20.74 17.00
C LYS A 34 -8.18 -19.60 16.75
N GLU A 35 -8.11 -18.55 17.57
CA GLU A 35 -9.02 -17.39 17.44
C GLU A 35 -8.78 -16.60 16.15
N ALA A 36 -7.52 -16.46 15.74
CA ALA A 36 -7.15 -15.80 14.49
C ALA A 36 -7.69 -16.59 13.27
N VAL A 37 -7.53 -17.91 13.29
CA VAL A 37 -8.06 -18.81 12.26
C VAL A 37 -9.59 -18.77 12.21
N GLN A 38 -10.28 -18.74 13.36
CA GLN A 38 -11.73 -18.65 13.39
C GLN A 38 -12.24 -17.35 12.75
N ARG A 39 -11.62 -16.22 13.01
CA ARG A 39 -11.98 -14.94 12.40
C ARG A 39 -11.82 -14.94 10.87
N ALA A 40 -10.82 -15.67 10.37
CA ALA A 40 -10.54 -15.72 8.93
C ALA A 40 -11.44 -16.69 8.15
N ARG A 41 -12.25 -17.54 8.80
CA ARG A 41 -13.06 -18.58 8.13
C ARG A 41 -14.06 -18.02 7.12
N ASP A 42 -14.74 -16.94 7.47
CA ASP A 42 -15.80 -16.38 6.65
C ASP A 42 -15.28 -15.42 5.56
N CYS A 43 -13.98 -15.11 5.60
CA CYS A 43 -13.31 -14.20 4.64
C CYS A 43 -12.07 -14.82 4.01
N SER A 44 -12.02 -16.15 3.88
CA SER A 44 -10.95 -16.87 3.17
C SER A 44 -11.53 -18.11 2.48
N THR A 45 -10.84 -18.60 1.45
CA THR A 45 -11.20 -19.88 0.82
C THR A 45 -10.95 -21.05 1.76
N LYS A 46 -9.86 -20.96 2.53
CA LYS A 46 -9.51 -21.97 3.55
C LYS A 46 -8.75 -21.32 4.69
N ALA A 47 -9.17 -21.54 5.94
CA ALA A 47 -8.46 -21.13 7.14
C ALA A 47 -7.89 -22.36 7.85
N ILE A 48 -6.58 -22.35 8.14
CA ILE A 48 -5.82 -23.49 8.63
C ILE A 48 -5.14 -23.14 9.95
N LEU A 49 -5.39 -23.96 10.97
CA LEU A 49 -4.69 -23.88 12.25
C LEU A 49 -3.40 -24.68 12.14
N ALA A 50 -2.27 -23.99 11.99
CA ALA A 50 -0.96 -24.64 11.85
C ALA A 50 0.17 -23.66 12.19
N ASP A 51 1.33 -24.21 12.56
CA ASP A 51 2.56 -23.43 12.69
C ASP A 51 3.23 -23.28 11.32
N GLY A 52 3.26 -22.05 10.81
CA GLY A 52 3.86 -21.74 9.51
C GLY A 52 5.38 -21.97 9.43
N THR A 53 6.06 -22.17 10.55
CA THR A 53 7.50 -22.51 10.57
C THR A 53 7.75 -23.97 10.20
N ASP A 54 6.73 -24.81 10.28
CA ASP A 54 6.83 -26.21 9.90
C ASP A 54 6.77 -26.37 8.38
N ARG A 55 7.86 -26.85 7.81
CA ARG A 55 7.95 -27.10 6.36
C ARG A 55 6.90 -28.09 5.85
N GLU A 56 6.62 -29.14 6.63
CA GLU A 56 5.64 -30.15 6.23
C GLU A 56 4.24 -29.55 6.07
N ILE A 57 3.94 -28.51 6.83
CA ILE A 57 2.67 -27.76 6.69
C ILE A 57 2.57 -27.08 5.32
N MET A 58 3.66 -26.44 4.83
CA MET A 58 3.66 -25.81 3.51
C MET A 58 3.43 -26.83 2.39
N GLU A 59 4.04 -28.00 2.51
CA GLU A 59 3.85 -29.13 1.57
C GLU A 59 2.42 -29.68 1.65
N THR A 60 1.86 -29.82 2.85
CA THR A 60 0.48 -30.30 3.09
C THR A 60 -0.59 -29.32 2.57
N ILE A 61 -0.36 -28.02 2.71
CA ILE A 61 -1.20 -26.96 2.12
C ILE A 61 -1.12 -26.99 0.59
N GLY A 62 -0.04 -27.56 0.05
CA GLY A 62 0.20 -27.68 -1.38
C GLY A 62 0.65 -26.34 -1.99
N VAL A 63 1.51 -25.60 -1.28
CA VAL A 63 2.09 -24.35 -1.81
C VAL A 63 2.86 -24.62 -3.10
N GLN A 64 2.61 -23.85 -4.14
CA GLN A 64 3.17 -23.99 -5.48
C GLN A 64 4.11 -22.83 -5.84
N GLU A 65 4.94 -23.03 -6.86
CA GLU A 65 5.90 -22.00 -7.32
C GLU A 65 5.23 -20.68 -7.73
N ASP A 66 4.03 -20.75 -8.31
CA ASP A 66 3.29 -19.57 -8.82
C ASP A 66 2.37 -18.92 -7.78
N ASP A 67 2.32 -19.44 -6.57
CA ASP A 67 1.56 -18.82 -5.48
C ASP A 67 2.21 -17.51 -5.04
N VAL A 68 1.39 -16.61 -4.52
CA VAL A 68 1.89 -15.48 -3.74
C VAL A 68 1.82 -15.86 -2.29
N VAL A 69 2.94 -15.84 -1.58
CA VAL A 69 2.96 -16.12 -0.15
C VAL A 69 3.29 -14.85 0.62
N ILE A 70 2.42 -14.49 1.56
CA ILE A 70 2.56 -13.30 2.40
C ILE A 70 2.84 -13.76 3.84
N ILE A 71 3.95 -13.31 4.39
CA ILE A 71 4.37 -13.61 5.77
C ILE A 71 4.13 -12.35 6.61
N SER A 72 3.23 -12.44 7.59
CA SER A 72 2.77 -11.31 8.40
C SER A 72 3.13 -11.43 9.88
N PHE A 73 4.30 -12.00 10.20
CA PHE A 73 4.82 -12.02 11.56
C PHE A 73 5.53 -10.68 11.84
N GLY A 74 5.02 -9.91 12.81
CA GLY A 74 5.56 -8.57 13.07
C GLY A 74 6.92 -8.58 13.77
N GLU A 75 7.11 -9.40 14.81
CA GLU A 75 8.27 -9.31 15.71
C GLU A 75 9.16 -10.56 15.69
N ASP A 76 8.64 -11.69 15.21
CA ASP A 76 9.39 -12.95 15.18
C ASP A 76 10.23 -13.07 13.89
N LEU A 77 11.42 -12.45 13.91
CA LEU A 77 12.38 -12.53 12.81
C LEU A 77 12.81 -13.96 12.53
N ALA A 78 12.97 -14.80 13.57
CA ALA A 78 13.41 -16.17 13.39
C ALA A 78 12.37 -16.98 12.60
N ALA A 79 11.09 -16.87 12.97
CA ALA A 79 9.99 -17.51 12.24
C ALA A 79 9.89 -16.99 10.80
N ALA A 80 9.90 -15.66 10.60
CA ALA A 80 9.84 -15.05 9.27
C ALA A 80 11.00 -15.49 8.37
N THR A 81 12.22 -15.54 8.92
CA THR A 81 13.42 -15.99 8.21
C THR A 81 13.31 -17.47 7.80
N LEU A 82 12.89 -18.35 8.73
CA LEU A 82 12.76 -19.78 8.47
C LEU A 82 11.71 -20.07 7.39
N ILE A 83 10.55 -19.44 7.47
CA ILE A 83 9.49 -19.60 6.47
C ILE A 83 9.96 -19.08 5.10
N THR A 84 10.60 -17.90 5.05
CA THR A 84 11.13 -17.34 3.81
C THR A 84 12.13 -18.30 3.16
N LEU A 85 13.04 -18.88 3.95
CA LEU A 85 14.02 -19.87 3.48
C LEU A 85 13.33 -21.11 2.90
N HIS A 86 12.34 -21.67 3.61
CA HIS A 86 11.59 -22.84 3.13
C HIS A 86 10.89 -22.55 1.80
N LEU A 87 10.19 -21.43 1.69
CA LEU A 87 9.51 -21.03 0.46
C LEU A 87 10.48 -20.83 -0.71
N ARG A 88 11.66 -20.26 -0.46
CA ARG A 88 12.71 -20.15 -1.48
C ARG A 88 13.21 -21.51 -1.95
N GLN A 89 13.39 -22.47 -1.03
CA GLN A 89 13.76 -23.85 -1.37
C GLN A 89 12.67 -24.56 -2.19
N MET A 90 11.40 -24.22 -1.95
CA MET A 90 10.24 -24.68 -2.72
C MET A 90 10.07 -23.90 -4.04
N LYS A 91 10.98 -22.96 -4.36
CA LYS A 91 11.00 -22.13 -5.58
C LYS A 91 9.80 -21.21 -5.74
N VAL A 92 9.15 -20.82 -4.66
CA VAL A 92 8.06 -19.84 -4.69
C VAL A 92 8.58 -18.54 -5.27
N LYS A 93 7.90 -18.03 -6.30
CA LYS A 93 8.33 -16.85 -7.08
C LYS A 93 8.04 -15.53 -6.39
N THR A 94 6.96 -15.46 -5.61
CA THR A 94 6.52 -14.23 -4.96
C THR A 94 6.38 -14.46 -3.46
N ILE A 95 7.32 -13.91 -2.69
CA ILE A 95 7.37 -14.02 -1.23
C ILE A 95 7.40 -12.59 -0.68
N ILE A 96 6.29 -12.16 -0.08
CA ILE A 96 6.12 -10.84 0.51
C ILE A 96 6.20 -10.98 2.03
N VAL A 97 7.03 -10.19 2.69
CA VAL A 97 7.23 -10.30 4.14
C VAL A 97 7.02 -8.96 4.81
N LYS A 98 6.26 -8.96 5.89
CA LYS A 98 6.17 -7.82 6.80
C LYS A 98 7.39 -7.81 7.73
N ALA A 99 8.10 -6.69 7.80
CA ALA A 99 9.20 -6.46 8.73
C ALA A 99 8.89 -5.29 9.68
N PRO A 100 9.39 -5.28 10.92
CA PRO A 100 9.19 -4.19 11.87
C PRO A 100 10.15 -3.02 11.63
N ASN A 101 11.30 -3.25 10.98
CA ASN A 101 12.36 -2.24 10.77
C ASN A 101 13.25 -2.59 9.58
N GLU A 102 14.15 -1.66 9.21
CA GLU A 102 15.05 -1.78 8.06
C GLU A 102 16.10 -2.91 8.22
N GLU A 103 16.54 -3.20 9.43
CA GLU A 103 17.53 -4.27 9.70
C GLU A 103 16.91 -5.63 9.39
N HIS A 104 15.68 -5.88 9.90
CA HIS A 104 14.93 -7.09 9.57
C HIS A 104 14.63 -7.19 8.08
N LYS A 105 14.25 -6.05 7.44
CA LYS A 105 14.04 -5.99 6.00
C LYS A 105 15.26 -6.47 5.24
N LEU A 106 16.45 -5.92 5.56
CA LEU A 106 17.70 -6.30 4.90
C LEU A 106 18.01 -7.80 5.04
N ILE A 107 17.76 -8.38 6.23
CA ILE A 107 17.97 -9.81 6.46
C ILE A 107 17.03 -10.65 5.60
N LEU A 108 15.72 -10.32 5.60
CA LEU A 108 14.69 -11.06 4.87
C LEU A 108 14.90 -11.01 3.35
N GLU A 109 15.32 -9.86 2.82
CA GLU A 109 15.71 -9.73 1.40
C GLU A 109 16.91 -10.64 1.05
N LYS A 110 17.92 -10.71 1.93
CA LYS A 110 19.09 -11.59 1.73
C LYS A 110 18.75 -13.08 1.83
N VAL A 111 17.75 -13.43 2.64
CA VAL A 111 17.26 -14.82 2.75
C VAL A 111 16.43 -15.21 1.53
N GLY A 112 15.84 -14.25 0.84
CA GLY A 112 15.16 -14.48 -0.43
C GLY A 112 13.70 -14.04 -0.50
N ALA A 113 13.25 -13.17 0.40
CA ALA A 113 12.00 -12.45 0.19
C ALA A 113 12.08 -11.66 -1.12
N THR A 114 11.02 -11.66 -1.91
CA THR A 114 10.96 -10.89 -3.17
C THR A 114 10.53 -9.45 -2.92
N GLU A 115 9.80 -9.24 -1.83
CA GLU A 115 9.38 -7.93 -1.37
C GLU A 115 9.32 -7.92 0.16
N VAL A 116 9.83 -6.87 0.78
CA VAL A 116 9.71 -6.67 2.23
C VAL A 116 9.18 -5.28 2.51
N MET A 117 8.07 -5.22 3.24
CA MET A 117 7.38 -3.98 3.60
C MET A 117 7.44 -3.71 5.10
N ILE A 118 7.41 -2.44 5.46
CA ILE A 118 7.32 -1.95 6.84
C ILE A 118 6.06 -1.07 6.93
N PRO A 119 4.86 -1.66 7.06
CA PRO A 119 3.59 -0.92 6.98
C PRO A 119 3.50 0.23 7.98
N GLU A 120 4.01 0.04 9.19
CA GLU A 120 4.00 1.07 10.24
C GLU A 120 4.81 2.31 9.83
N LYS A 121 5.95 2.13 9.16
CA LYS A 121 6.77 3.24 8.64
C LYS A 121 6.05 3.98 7.52
N GLU A 122 5.42 3.25 6.60
CA GLU A 122 4.69 3.82 5.47
C GLU A 122 3.48 4.63 5.94
N VAL A 123 2.69 4.07 6.88
CA VAL A 123 1.54 4.78 7.47
C VAL A 123 1.99 5.98 8.28
N ALA A 124 3.03 5.86 9.12
CA ALA A 124 3.57 6.97 9.90
C ALA A 124 4.05 8.11 8.97
N HIS A 125 4.71 7.77 7.87
CA HIS A 125 5.14 8.74 6.88
C HIS A 125 3.94 9.46 6.22
N LYS A 126 2.88 8.71 5.86
CA LYS A 126 1.64 9.28 5.30
C LYS A 126 0.97 10.24 6.28
N VAL A 127 0.84 9.86 7.55
CA VAL A 127 0.26 10.71 8.61
C VAL A 127 1.10 11.99 8.81
N ALA A 128 2.42 11.84 8.94
CA ALA A 128 3.32 12.98 9.13
C ALA A 128 3.24 13.97 7.94
N LYS A 129 3.23 13.46 6.71
CA LYS A 129 3.06 14.30 5.50
C LYS A 129 1.74 15.07 5.50
N GLY A 130 0.64 14.44 5.87
CA GLY A 130 -0.67 15.10 5.98
C GLY A 130 -0.66 16.26 6.99
N LEU A 131 0.07 16.12 8.10
CA LEU A 131 0.22 17.20 9.08
C LEU A 131 1.15 18.33 8.61
N ILE A 132 2.21 18.01 7.86
CA ILE A 132 3.16 18.98 7.31
C ILE A 132 2.53 19.80 6.18
N SER A 133 1.68 19.19 5.38
CA SER A 133 1.04 19.80 4.23
C SER A 133 -0.48 19.59 4.29
N PRO A 134 -1.22 20.39 5.07
CA PRO A 134 -2.65 20.16 5.34
C PRO A 134 -3.54 20.15 4.10
N ASN A 135 -3.12 20.81 3.01
CA ASN A 135 -3.84 20.81 1.74
C ASN A 135 -3.64 19.51 0.94
N VAL A 136 -2.62 18.69 1.27
CA VAL A 136 -2.35 17.43 0.58
C VAL A 136 -3.18 16.31 1.21
N ILE A 137 -4.06 15.72 0.42
CA ILE A 137 -4.96 14.63 0.82
C ILE A 137 -4.26 13.28 0.65
N ASP A 138 -3.61 13.09 -0.52
CA ASP A 138 -2.88 11.87 -0.84
C ASP A 138 -1.74 12.15 -1.84
N TYR A 139 -0.82 11.20 -2.01
CA TYR A 139 0.27 11.33 -2.96
C TYR A 139 0.71 9.97 -3.51
N LEU A 140 1.21 9.99 -4.75
CA LEU A 140 1.79 8.84 -5.45
C LEU A 140 3.21 9.19 -5.92
N PRO A 141 4.26 8.55 -5.41
CA PRO A 141 5.62 8.75 -5.92
C PRO A 141 5.74 8.29 -7.37
N LEU A 142 6.37 9.11 -8.22
CA LEU A 142 6.71 8.75 -9.61
C LEU A 142 8.21 8.49 -9.76
N SER A 143 9.03 9.20 -9.00
CA SER A 143 10.48 9.04 -8.93
C SER A 143 10.98 9.58 -7.59
N ASP A 144 12.29 9.58 -7.36
CA ASP A 144 12.90 10.13 -6.14
C ASP A 144 12.50 11.59 -5.88
N ASP A 145 12.28 12.37 -6.94
CA ASP A 145 12.03 13.80 -6.87
C ASP A 145 10.58 14.20 -7.15
N TYR A 146 9.86 13.46 -8.00
CA TYR A 146 8.55 13.84 -8.50
C TYR A 146 7.43 12.95 -7.95
N MET A 147 6.33 13.59 -7.61
CA MET A 147 5.12 12.91 -7.09
C MET A 147 3.87 13.49 -7.74
N ILE A 148 2.83 12.68 -7.80
CA ILE A 148 1.46 13.14 -8.00
C ILE A 148 0.87 13.39 -6.62
N PHE A 149 0.20 14.53 -6.46
CA PHE A 149 -0.49 14.90 -5.22
C PHE A 149 -1.96 15.12 -5.49
N GLU A 150 -2.80 14.61 -4.62
CA GLU A 150 -4.17 15.06 -4.47
C GLU A 150 -4.23 16.13 -3.39
N MET A 151 -4.69 17.33 -3.73
CA MET A 151 -4.74 18.43 -2.78
C MET A 151 -6.03 19.23 -2.86
N ALA A 152 -6.53 19.65 -1.71
CA ALA A 152 -7.58 20.65 -1.66
C ALA A 152 -7.02 22.01 -2.12
N PRO A 153 -7.72 22.76 -2.99
CA PRO A 153 -7.27 24.07 -3.39
C PRO A 153 -7.23 25.02 -2.17
N PRO A 154 -6.11 25.71 -1.95
CA PRO A 154 -6.09 26.74 -0.91
C PRO A 154 -7.05 27.89 -1.28
N ASN A 155 -7.51 28.63 -0.27
CA ASN A 155 -8.43 29.76 -0.49
C ASN A 155 -7.94 30.76 -1.53
N SER A 156 -6.61 30.92 -1.64
CA SER A 156 -5.97 31.81 -2.60
C SER A 156 -6.15 31.38 -4.07
N PHE A 157 -6.58 30.14 -4.33
CA PHE A 157 -6.82 29.60 -5.68
C PHE A 157 -8.29 29.68 -6.08
N LEU A 158 -9.22 29.75 -5.12
CA LEU A 158 -10.65 29.72 -5.36
C LEU A 158 -11.11 30.90 -6.22
N GLY A 159 -11.97 30.61 -7.21
CA GLY A 159 -12.51 31.61 -8.15
C GLY A 159 -11.54 32.05 -9.23
N LYS A 160 -10.32 31.53 -9.28
CA LYS A 160 -9.32 31.86 -10.30
C LYS A 160 -9.21 30.75 -11.33
N THR A 161 -8.84 31.13 -12.55
CA THR A 161 -8.52 30.16 -13.60
C THR A 161 -7.12 29.58 -13.39
N ILE A 162 -6.86 28.37 -13.93
CA ILE A 162 -5.53 27.76 -13.96
C ILE A 162 -4.50 28.71 -14.58
N ALA A 163 -4.88 29.41 -15.68
CA ALA A 163 -4.03 30.39 -16.32
C ALA A 163 -3.65 31.57 -15.39
N GLN A 164 -4.63 32.13 -14.65
CA GLN A 164 -4.39 33.22 -13.71
C GLN A 164 -3.46 32.81 -12.54
N LEU A 165 -3.50 31.57 -12.12
CA LEU A 165 -2.67 31.07 -11.04
C LEU A 165 -1.20 30.88 -11.43
N GLN A 166 -0.93 30.73 -12.73
CA GLN A 166 0.43 30.53 -13.26
C GLN A 166 1.20 29.42 -12.52
N LEU A 167 0.54 28.30 -12.22
CA LEU A 167 1.03 27.25 -11.31
C LEU A 167 2.39 26.69 -11.75
N ARG A 168 2.59 26.55 -13.08
CA ARG A 168 3.84 26.05 -13.64
C ARG A 168 5.01 27.00 -13.40
N SER A 169 4.82 28.30 -13.58
CA SER A 169 5.91 29.29 -13.43
C SER A 169 6.14 29.72 -12.01
N ARG A 170 5.10 29.73 -11.15
CA ARG A 170 5.20 30.21 -9.77
C ARG A 170 5.54 29.11 -8.77
N TYR A 171 4.99 27.93 -8.98
CA TYR A 171 5.08 26.79 -8.02
C TYR A 171 5.74 25.55 -8.63
N HIS A 172 6.12 25.56 -9.90
CA HIS A 172 6.71 24.43 -10.63
C HIS A 172 5.87 23.14 -10.57
N ILE A 173 4.55 23.31 -10.57
CA ILE A 173 3.58 22.21 -10.56
C ILE A 173 2.66 22.28 -11.78
N GLU A 174 2.10 21.14 -12.17
CA GLU A 174 1.11 21.04 -13.23
C GLU A 174 -0.15 20.37 -12.72
N VAL A 175 -1.33 20.91 -13.07
CA VAL A 175 -2.64 20.28 -12.79
C VAL A 175 -2.93 19.27 -13.89
N ILE A 176 -2.96 17.98 -13.52
CA ILE A 176 -3.22 16.90 -14.46
C ILE A 176 -4.68 16.45 -14.46
N ALA A 177 -5.37 16.64 -13.33
CA ALA A 177 -6.81 16.38 -13.22
C ALA A 177 -7.44 17.23 -12.11
N ILE A 178 -8.77 17.35 -12.17
CA ILE A 178 -9.60 17.92 -11.11
C ILE A 178 -10.72 16.94 -10.82
N ARG A 179 -10.94 16.62 -9.55
CA ARG A 179 -12.03 15.76 -9.07
C ARG A 179 -13.01 16.58 -8.25
N ASP A 180 -14.27 16.51 -8.58
CA ASP A 180 -15.36 17.09 -7.79
C ASP A 180 -15.74 16.10 -6.68
N ILE A 181 -15.70 16.56 -5.42
CA ILE A 181 -15.93 15.68 -4.23
C ILE A 181 -17.39 15.19 -4.18
N VAL A 182 -18.34 15.99 -4.64
CA VAL A 182 -19.78 15.68 -4.52
C VAL A 182 -20.22 14.69 -5.58
N SER A 183 -19.79 14.91 -6.83
CA SER A 183 -20.21 14.08 -7.98
C SER A 183 -19.24 12.94 -8.28
N ASP A 184 -18.07 12.93 -7.65
CA ASP A 184 -16.92 12.04 -7.91
C ASP A 184 -16.46 12.02 -9.38
N LYS A 185 -16.83 13.08 -10.13
CA LYS A 185 -16.42 13.21 -11.53
C LYS A 185 -15.00 13.74 -11.62
N ILE A 186 -14.21 13.08 -12.47
CA ILE A 186 -12.83 13.47 -12.74
C ILE A 186 -12.77 14.12 -14.13
N GLN A 187 -12.22 15.33 -14.17
CA GLN A 187 -11.88 16.02 -15.42
C GLN A 187 -10.36 15.94 -15.62
N MET A 188 -9.94 15.14 -16.60
CA MET A 188 -8.53 15.01 -16.96
C MET A 188 -8.09 16.20 -17.82
N VAL A 189 -6.85 16.63 -17.65
CA VAL A 189 -6.19 17.71 -18.42
C VAL A 189 -7.10 18.93 -18.54
N PRO A 190 -7.42 19.61 -17.41
CA PRO A 190 -8.33 20.73 -17.41
C PRO A 190 -7.75 21.87 -18.27
N LYS A 191 -8.65 22.61 -18.94
CA LYS A 191 -8.25 23.74 -19.78
C LYS A 191 -7.73 24.89 -18.93
N ALA A 192 -6.93 25.76 -19.53
CA ALA A 192 -6.34 26.92 -18.86
C ALA A 192 -7.36 27.92 -18.29
N ASP A 193 -8.57 27.99 -18.89
CA ASP A 193 -9.70 28.81 -18.47
C ASP A 193 -10.59 28.15 -17.40
N PHE A 194 -10.29 26.94 -16.97
CA PHE A 194 -11.01 26.26 -15.89
C PHE A 194 -10.90 27.06 -14.59
N ILE A 195 -12.05 27.36 -13.98
CA ILE A 195 -12.14 28.10 -12.70
C ILE A 195 -12.19 27.10 -11.55
N ILE A 196 -11.23 27.21 -10.64
CA ILE A 196 -11.15 26.35 -9.46
C ILE A 196 -12.22 26.75 -8.44
N LYS A 197 -12.97 25.77 -7.95
CA LYS A 197 -14.07 25.95 -6.99
C LYS A 197 -13.78 25.24 -5.67
N ASP A 198 -14.50 25.67 -4.66
CA ASP A 198 -14.55 24.93 -3.40
C ASP A 198 -15.22 23.55 -3.61
N GLY A 199 -14.76 22.53 -2.88
CA GLY A 199 -15.25 21.15 -3.05
C GLY A 199 -14.59 20.40 -4.21
N GLU A 200 -13.56 20.96 -4.84
CA GLU A 200 -12.74 20.25 -5.82
C GLU A 200 -11.42 19.76 -5.22
N ILE A 201 -10.90 18.68 -5.75
CA ILE A 201 -9.56 18.15 -5.45
C ILE A 201 -8.72 18.35 -6.71
N LEU A 202 -7.59 19.02 -6.56
CA LEU A 202 -6.60 19.17 -7.63
C LEU A 202 -5.65 17.97 -7.59
N VAL A 203 -5.51 17.30 -8.72
CA VAL A 203 -4.48 16.29 -8.92
C VAL A 203 -3.33 16.97 -9.64
N VAL A 204 -2.21 17.13 -8.96
CA VAL A 204 -1.07 17.90 -9.47
C VAL A 204 0.20 17.06 -9.48
N ILE A 205 1.08 17.33 -10.45
CA ILE A 205 2.41 16.74 -10.50
C ILE A 205 3.46 17.80 -10.17
N GLY A 206 4.42 17.46 -9.33
CA GLY A 206 5.51 18.36 -8.94
C GLY A 206 6.47 17.73 -7.94
N LYS A 207 7.43 18.55 -7.46
CA LYS A 207 8.32 18.13 -6.37
C LYS A 207 7.70 18.45 -5.02
N GLU A 208 7.98 17.63 -4.01
CA GLU A 208 7.42 17.82 -2.66
C GLU A 208 7.70 19.23 -2.10
N LYS A 209 8.91 19.74 -2.30
CA LYS A 209 9.30 21.09 -1.84
C LYS A 209 8.44 22.21 -2.46
N ASP A 210 8.02 22.03 -3.70
CA ASP A 210 7.25 23.01 -4.45
C ASP A 210 5.80 23.02 -3.97
N ILE A 211 5.22 21.86 -3.69
CA ILE A 211 3.88 21.71 -3.09
C ILE A 211 3.83 22.36 -1.70
N ARG A 212 4.86 22.17 -0.86
CA ARG A 212 4.94 22.80 0.48
C ARG A 212 4.93 24.33 0.43
N SER A 213 5.30 24.94 -0.68
CA SER A 213 5.28 26.39 -0.85
C SER A 213 3.88 26.96 -1.07
N ILE A 214 2.88 26.11 -1.36
CA ILE A 214 1.49 26.50 -1.62
C ILE A 214 0.77 26.64 -0.27
N LYS A 215 0.35 27.88 0.05
CA LYS A 215 -0.34 28.24 1.30
C LYS A 215 -1.75 28.73 1.01
#